data_c494bc17303f665820ac54255871ef07
#
_entry.id   c494bc17303f665820ac54255871ef07
#
_cell.length_a   1.000
_cell.length_b   1.000
_cell.length_c   1.000
_cell.angle_alpha   90.00
_cell.angle_beta   90.00
_cell.angle_gamma   90.00
#
_symmetry.space_group_name_H-M   'P 1'
#
loop_
_entity.id
_entity.type
_entity.pdbx_description
1 polymer ?
#
loop_
_entity_poly.entity_id
_entity_poly.type
_entity_poly.pdbx_seq_one_letter_code
_entity_poly.pdbx_strand_id
1 'polypeptide(L)'
;MQSAAIPLTLLTGFLGSGKTTLLNRLLPQPALGRCAVVINELGAIGLDHLFVSTSRDETIALLENGCLCCGVRDELAATVTDLLQRRMRGEIPAFERILIETTGLARPGPVISLLLGDPALEGRLQLDGIVTTVDAKHGAAQLARHEESRQQVAVADRLLLTKAELVDAPALADLEAALEALNPGAPRIPVHNGEIDAQQLLDILTPRALRPWLRVESSPAPRKSLMRGATASRVAHPDIDSFCLTYSQALPMQAFETALTVLLGYHGERILRVKGIGNFIGESRPVVFHGVQQLLHEPLRLEAWPDDDHTTRLVFIVQGLARSVIEETITHFLREAGVEAASSC
;
A
#
# COMPACT_ATOMS: atom_id res chain seq x y z
N MET A 1 -18.81 20.52 12.71
CA MET A 1 -17.78 20.36 11.67
C MET A 1 -17.13 19.01 11.90
N GLN A 2 -17.34 18.04 11.02
CA GLN A 2 -16.59 16.78 11.09
C GLN A 2 -15.10 17.11 10.87
N SER A 3 -14.25 16.73 11.82
CA SER A 3 -12.80 16.83 11.65
C SER A 3 -12.43 15.95 10.47
N ALA A 4 -11.59 16.45 9.56
CA ALA A 4 -11.07 15.63 8.46
C ALA A 4 -10.41 14.36 9.03
N ALA A 5 -10.59 13.24 8.36
CA ALA A 5 -9.96 11.99 8.76
C ALA A 5 -8.43 12.15 8.79
N ILE A 6 -7.80 11.53 9.78
CA ILE A 6 -6.35 11.61 9.97
C ILE A 6 -5.67 10.62 9.01
N PRO A 7 -4.74 11.07 8.16
CA PRO A 7 -4.00 10.19 7.27
C PRO A 7 -3.12 9.20 8.07
N LEU A 8 -3.21 7.93 7.68
CA LEU A 8 -2.48 6.80 8.23
C LEU A 8 -1.51 6.26 7.18
N THR A 9 -0.22 6.28 7.48
CA THR A 9 0.82 5.62 6.67
C THR A 9 1.28 4.34 7.37
N LEU A 10 1.30 3.23 6.64
CA LEU A 10 1.83 1.95 7.13
C LEU A 10 3.26 1.75 6.62
N LEU A 11 4.23 1.65 7.53
CA LEU A 11 5.61 1.27 7.24
C LEU A 11 5.79 -0.22 7.54
N THR A 12 6.04 -1.00 6.52
CA THR A 12 6.25 -2.44 6.61
C THR A 12 7.53 -2.87 5.89
N GLY A 13 7.81 -4.16 5.87
CA GLY A 13 8.99 -4.75 5.24
C GLY A 13 9.49 -5.94 6.05
N PHE A 14 10.16 -6.88 5.41
CA PHE A 14 10.58 -8.12 6.02
C PHE A 14 11.59 -7.91 7.18
N LEU A 15 11.84 -8.93 7.97
CA LEU A 15 12.81 -8.92 9.06
C LEU A 15 14.18 -8.44 8.57
N GLY A 16 14.78 -7.50 9.31
CA GLY A 16 16.08 -6.93 8.98
C GLY A 16 16.10 -5.98 7.78
N SER A 17 14.97 -5.63 7.17
CA SER A 17 14.90 -4.68 6.04
C SER A 17 15.20 -3.22 6.43
N GLY A 18 15.45 -2.92 7.70
CA GLY A 18 15.89 -1.60 8.14
C GLY A 18 14.77 -0.62 8.47
N LYS A 19 13.53 -1.07 8.69
CA LYS A 19 12.37 -0.21 9.06
C LYS A 19 12.67 0.74 10.21
N THR A 20 13.00 0.18 11.36
CA THR A 20 13.27 0.94 12.60
C THR A 20 14.48 1.87 12.45
N THR A 21 15.53 1.42 11.75
CA THR A 21 16.70 2.26 11.46
C THR A 21 16.31 3.46 10.59
N LEU A 22 15.51 3.22 9.56
CA LEU A 22 14.97 4.25 8.68
C LEU A 22 14.11 5.24 9.47
N LEU A 23 13.15 4.73 10.25
CA LEU A 23 12.24 5.53 11.05
C LEU A 23 12.99 6.45 12.02
N ASN A 24 13.98 5.93 12.74
CA ASN A 24 14.79 6.70 13.67
C ASN A 24 15.56 7.86 13.00
N ARG A 25 15.90 7.73 11.72
CA ARG A 25 16.54 8.80 10.94
C ARG A 25 15.54 9.82 10.38
N LEU A 26 14.31 9.41 10.19
CA LEU A 26 13.25 10.26 9.65
C LEU A 26 12.55 11.08 10.71
N LEU A 27 12.40 10.54 11.94
CA LEU A 27 11.70 11.20 13.04
C LEU A 27 12.20 12.63 13.34
N PRO A 28 13.51 12.94 13.27
CA PRO A 28 14.00 14.30 13.49
C PRO A 28 13.67 15.28 12.35
N GLN A 29 13.22 14.80 11.18
CA GLN A 29 12.95 15.67 10.06
C GLN A 29 11.66 16.48 10.25
N PRO A 30 11.66 17.80 9.94
CA PRO A 30 10.51 18.68 10.18
C PRO A 30 9.20 18.21 9.50
N ALA A 31 9.29 17.47 8.41
CA ALA A 31 8.13 16.91 7.70
C ALA A 31 7.33 15.92 8.57
N LEU A 32 7.96 15.26 9.54
CA LEU A 32 7.30 14.39 10.53
C LEU A 32 7.01 15.09 11.86
N GLY A 33 7.24 16.39 11.97
CA GLY A 33 7.11 17.15 13.21
C GLY A 33 5.71 17.21 13.84
N ARG A 34 4.69 16.67 13.14
CA ARG A 34 3.30 16.54 13.63
C ARG A 34 2.76 15.15 13.34
N CYS A 35 3.61 14.16 13.53
CA CYS A 35 3.29 12.76 13.30
C CYS A 35 3.26 11.98 14.60
N ALA A 36 2.19 11.23 14.84
CA ALA A 36 2.19 10.19 15.86
C ALA A 36 2.75 8.91 15.26
N VAL A 37 3.68 8.27 15.95
CA VAL A 37 4.32 7.04 15.50
C VAL A 37 3.99 5.91 16.46
N VAL A 38 3.47 4.81 15.92
CA VAL A 38 3.16 3.58 16.65
C VAL A 38 4.09 2.48 16.13
N ILE A 39 4.89 1.91 17.00
CA ILE A 39 5.75 0.77 16.66
C ILE A 39 5.08 -0.48 17.20
N ASN A 40 4.67 -1.37 16.30
CA ASN A 40 4.03 -2.64 16.63
C ASN A 40 5.02 -3.78 16.40
N GLU A 41 5.73 -4.23 17.45
CA GLU A 41 6.62 -5.40 17.40
C GLU A 41 5.96 -6.62 18.05
N LEU A 42 6.02 -7.76 17.34
CA LEU A 42 5.67 -9.08 17.89
C LEU A 42 6.84 -9.63 18.70
N GLY A 43 6.78 -9.57 20.02
CA GLY A 43 7.76 -10.27 20.85
C GLY A 43 7.83 -9.78 22.29
N ALA A 44 7.82 -10.68 23.17
CA ALA A 44 7.87 -10.88 24.58
C ALA A 44 8.58 -9.86 25.51
N ILE A 45 8.70 -8.61 25.18
CA ILE A 45 9.01 -7.54 26.14
C ILE A 45 8.31 -6.28 25.60
N GLY A 46 7.24 -5.87 26.26
CA GLY A 46 6.41 -4.74 25.86
C GLY A 46 7.23 -3.45 25.77
N LEU A 47 7.46 -3.04 24.56
CA LEU A 47 7.94 -1.72 24.20
C LEU A 47 7.14 -1.26 23.00
N ASP A 48 5.83 -1.10 23.19
CA ASP A 48 5.01 -0.29 22.30
C ASP A 48 5.44 1.15 22.52
N HIS A 49 6.41 1.60 21.73
CA HIS A 49 6.86 2.97 21.77
C HIS A 49 5.93 3.83 20.93
N LEU A 50 5.17 4.66 21.60
CA LEU A 50 4.38 5.70 20.98
C LEU A 50 5.18 7.00 21.00
N PHE A 51 5.45 7.56 19.81
CA PHE A 51 6.15 8.83 19.68
C PHE A 51 5.20 9.87 19.11
N VAL A 52 5.09 11.03 19.75
CA VAL A 52 4.46 12.21 19.16
C VAL A 52 5.55 13.25 18.98
N SER A 53 5.93 13.51 17.71
CA SER A 53 6.95 14.51 17.40
C SER A 53 6.32 15.89 17.28
N THR A 54 6.93 16.90 17.91
CA THR A 54 6.58 18.31 17.77
C THR A 54 7.76 19.10 17.22
N SER A 55 7.52 19.92 16.22
CA SER A 55 8.53 20.70 15.48
C SER A 55 8.99 21.95 16.25
N ARG A 56 9.54 21.84 17.43
CA ARG A 56 10.38 22.87 18.11
C ARG A 56 10.98 22.23 19.36
N ASP A 57 12.28 22.11 19.36
CA ASP A 57 13.12 21.78 20.52
C ASP A 57 12.44 20.97 21.65
N GLU A 58 12.90 19.72 21.80
CA GLU A 58 12.58 18.81 22.91
C GLU A 58 11.17 18.21 22.92
N THR A 59 11.10 17.02 22.61
CA THR A 59 10.40 15.89 23.24
C THR A 59 9.79 14.96 22.22
N ILE A 60 10.50 13.93 21.89
CA ILE A 60 9.89 12.64 21.57
C ILE A 60 9.21 12.20 22.87
N ALA A 61 7.91 12.40 22.98
CA ALA A 61 7.18 11.91 24.13
C ALA A 61 7.00 10.39 23.97
N LEU A 62 7.81 9.65 24.70
CA LEU A 62 7.64 8.21 24.88
C LEU A 62 6.42 8.03 25.78
N LEU A 63 5.32 7.53 25.22
CA LEU A 63 4.15 7.19 26.01
C LEU A 63 4.24 5.70 26.35
N GLU A 64 4.59 5.40 27.58
CA GLU A 64 4.50 4.05 28.12
C GLU A 64 3.02 3.68 28.28
N ASN A 65 2.55 2.75 27.47
CA ASN A 65 1.26 2.11 27.70
C ASN A 65 1.44 0.98 28.73
N GLY A 66 1.01 1.24 29.94
CA GLY A 66 0.86 0.21 30.94
C GLY A 66 -0.44 -0.56 30.77
N CYS A 67 -0.31 -1.88 30.86
CA CYS A 67 -1.33 -2.91 31.04
C CYS A 67 -1.79 -3.67 29.80
N LEU A 68 -1.17 -4.79 29.73
CA LEU A 68 -1.45 -6.01 29.00
C LEU A 68 -2.66 -6.75 29.56
N CYS A 69 -3.50 -7.22 28.67
CA CYS A 69 -4.04 -8.60 28.67
C CYS A 69 -5.20 -8.69 27.68
N CYS A 70 -4.92 -8.99 26.40
CA CYS A 70 -5.80 -9.71 25.46
C CYS A 70 -5.25 -9.54 24.05
N GLY A 71 -5.06 -10.60 23.32
CA GLY A 71 -4.69 -10.82 21.91
C GLY A 71 -4.11 -9.66 21.06
N VAL A 72 -2.92 -9.83 20.55
CA VAL A 72 -2.09 -8.86 19.79
C VAL A 72 -2.82 -8.04 18.68
N ARG A 73 -3.98 -8.48 18.21
CA ARG A 73 -4.76 -7.76 17.18
C ARG A 73 -5.64 -6.67 17.77
N ASP A 74 -6.26 -6.92 18.91
CA ASP A 74 -7.17 -5.96 19.55
C ASP A 74 -6.40 -4.79 20.20
N GLU A 75 -5.13 -4.98 20.52
CA GLU A 75 -4.27 -3.99 21.15
C GLU A 75 -3.92 -2.80 20.21
N LEU A 76 -3.68 -3.05 18.92
CA LEU A 76 -3.32 -1.99 17.97
C LEU A 76 -4.49 -1.02 17.73
N ALA A 77 -5.71 -1.53 17.51
CA ALA A 77 -6.89 -0.69 17.34
C ALA A 77 -7.21 0.08 18.63
N ALA A 78 -7.08 -0.58 19.79
CA ALA A 78 -7.25 0.07 21.10
C ALA A 78 -6.20 1.17 21.33
N THR A 79 -4.93 0.92 21.00
CA THR A 79 -3.84 1.90 21.10
C THR A 79 -4.11 3.13 20.23
N VAL A 80 -4.51 2.93 18.97
CA VAL A 80 -4.83 4.05 18.07
C VAL A 80 -6.08 4.80 18.56
N THR A 81 -7.07 4.10 19.08
CA THR A 81 -8.28 4.71 19.66
C THR A 81 -7.95 5.58 20.88
N ASP A 82 -7.14 5.06 21.81
CA ASP A 82 -6.67 5.83 22.98
C ASP A 82 -5.87 7.07 22.55
N LEU A 83 -4.96 6.90 21.60
CA LEU A 83 -4.17 8.00 21.03
C LEU A 83 -5.05 9.13 20.49
N LEU A 84 -6.09 8.80 19.72
CA LEU A 84 -7.05 9.78 19.21
C LEU A 84 -7.87 10.44 20.31
N GLN A 85 -8.26 9.69 21.34
CA GLN A 85 -9.00 10.23 22.49
C GLN A 85 -8.14 11.19 23.30
N ARG A 86 -6.89 10.84 23.61
CA ARG A 86 -5.93 11.69 24.34
C ARG A 86 -5.63 12.98 23.57
N ARG A 87 -5.47 12.89 22.23
CA ARG A 87 -5.35 14.06 21.36
C ARG A 87 -6.58 14.98 21.47
N MET A 88 -7.78 14.43 21.46
CA MET A 88 -9.03 15.19 21.57
C MET A 88 -9.19 15.88 22.92
N ARG A 89 -8.70 15.24 24.02
CA ARG A 89 -8.72 15.83 25.37
C ARG A 89 -7.59 16.82 25.61
N GLY A 90 -6.64 16.97 24.66
CA GLY A 90 -5.47 17.84 24.83
C GLY A 90 -4.43 17.28 25.81
N GLU A 91 -4.48 15.99 26.10
CA GLU A 91 -3.55 15.30 27.00
C GLU A 91 -2.19 15.05 26.35
N ILE A 92 -2.14 15.09 25.04
CA ILE A 92 -0.94 14.94 24.22
C ILE A 92 -0.90 16.02 23.13
N PRO A 93 0.28 16.34 22.59
CA PRO A 93 0.39 17.30 21.49
C PRO A 93 -0.48 16.92 20.28
N ALA A 94 -1.03 17.92 19.61
CA ALA A 94 -1.83 17.69 18.41
C ALA A 94 -0.94 17.17 17.27
N PHE A 95 -1.32 16.05 16.68
CA PHE A 95 -0.71 15.49 15.48
C PHE A 95 -1.67 15.51 14.30
N GLU A 96 -1.15 15.52 13.09
CA GLU A 96 -1.92 15.64 11.85
C GLU A 96 -1.93 14.33 11.04
N ARG A 97 -1.07 13.36 11.39
CA ARG A 97 -1.00 12.04 10.78
C ARG A 97 -0.51 10.98 11.74
N ILE A 98 -0.74 9.73 11.37
CA ILE A 98 -0.26 8.57 12.11
C ILE A 98 0.64 7.75 11.19
N LEU A 99 1.78 7.34 11.68
CA LEU A 99 2.68 6.38 11.04
C LEU A 99 2.75 5.12 11.91
N ILE A 100 2.45 3.97 11.32
CA ILE A 100 2.53 2.69 12.03
C ILE A 100 3.65 1.85 11.43
N GLU A 101 4.65 1.50 12.23
CA GLU A 101 5.66 0.50 11.89
C GLU A 101 5.13 -0.89 12.28
N THR A 102 5.11 -1.82 11.32
CA THR A 102 4.71 -3.21 11.59
C THR A 102 5.91 -4.11 11.87
N THR A 103 5.66 -5.24 12.52
CA THR A 103 6.67 -6.29 12.63
C THR A 103 7.11 -6.80 11.25
N GLY A 104 8.32 -7.36 11.17
CA GLY A 104 8.86 -7.85 9.91
C GLY A 104 8.12 -9.06 9.31
N LEU A 105 7.27 -9.74 10.07
CA LEU A 105 6.44 -10.87 9.62
C LEU A 105 4.97 -10.49 9.43
N ALA A 106 4.61 -9.23 9.68
CA ALA A 106 3.23 -8.80 9.53
C ALA A 106 2.79 -8.83 8.06
N ARG A 107 1.56 -9.29 7.84
CA ARG A 107 0.83 -9.13 6.58
C ARG A 107 0.09 -7.78 6.64
N PRO A 108 0.39 -6.82 5.75
CA PRO A 108 -0.16 -5.47 5.86
C PRO A 108 -1.69 -5.40 5.75
N GLY A 109 -2.28 -6.23 4.91
CA GLY A 109 -3.72 -6.21 4.67
C GLY A 109 -4.55 -6.42 5.95
N PRO A 110 -4.34 -7.50 6.75
CA PRO A 110 -5.00 -7.69 8.02
C PRO A 110 -4.83 -6.54 9.01
N VAL A 111 -3.67 -5.88 9.02
CA VAL A 111 -3.42 -4.70 9.88
C VAL A 111 -4.29 -3.52 9.45
N ILE A 112 -4.37 -3.27 8.15
CA ILE A 112 -5.20 -2.20 7.58
C ILE A 112 -6.69 -2.49 7.82
N SER A 113 -7.13 -3.74 7.57
CA SER A 113 -8.52 -4.16 7.79
C SER A 113 -8.94 -4.02 9.24
N LEU A 114 -8.05 -4.33 10.19
CA LEU A 114 -8.29 -4.14 11.61
C LEU A 114 -8.51 -2.66 11.96
N LEU A 115 -7.67 -1.77 11.45
CA LEU A 115 -7.71 -0.35 11.80
C LEU A 115 -8.88 0.39 11.11
N LEU A 116 -9.08 0.15 9.82
CA LEU A 116 -10.10 0.87 9.05
C LEU A 116 -11.49 0.23 9.13
N GLY A 117 -11.56 -1.05 9.54
CA GLY A 117 -12.82 -1.75 9.79
C GLY A 117 -13.32 -1.65 11.23
N ASP A 118 -12.56 -1.02 12.14
CA ASP A 118 -12.97 -0.84 13.53
C ASP A 118 -14.02 0.29 13.64
N PRO A 119 -15.20 0.01 14.19
CA PRO A 119 -16.25 1.01 14.34
C PRO A 119 -15.85 2.24 15.16
N ALA A 120 -14.90 2.11 16.11
CA ALA A 120 -14.39 3.23 16.91
C ALA A 120 -13.46 4.15 16.11
N LEU A 121 -12.90 3.67 15.00
CA LEU A 121 -11.96 4.37 14.13
C LEU A 121 -12.60 4.81 12.80
N GLU A 122 -13.82 4.33 12.52
CA GLU A 122 -14.57 4.65 11.29
C GLU A 122 -14.71 6.16 11.09
N GLY A 123 -14.39 6.65 9.90
CA GLY A 123 -14.41 8.08 9.54
C GLY A 123 -13.37 8.94 10.24
N ARG A 124 -12.55 8.38 11.14
CA ARG A 124 -11.50 9.10 11.88
C ARG A 124 -10.12 8.91 11.27
N LEU A 125 -9.92 7.81 10.55
CA LEU A 125 -8.67 7.46 9.87
C LEU A 125 -8.91 7.31 8.36
N GLN A 126 -7.89 7.67 7.58
CA GLN A 126 -7.85 7.42 6.15
C GLN A 126 -6.47 6.88 5.78
N LEU A 127 -6.41 5.78 5.04
CA LEU A 127 -5.12 5.26 4.57
C LEU A 127 -4.47 6.28 3.60
N ASP A 128 -3.29 6.76 3.95
CA ASP A 128 -2.44 7.57 3.07
C ASP A 128 -1.56 6.70 2.17
N GLY A 129 -1.17 5.53 2.66
CA GLY A 129 -0.46 4.54 1.84
C GLY A 129 0.36 3.53 2.63
N ILE A 130 0.93 2.58 1.89
CA ILE A 130 1.78 1.51 2.40
C ILE A 130 3.18 1.70 1.83
N VAL A 131 4.14 1.91 2.72
CA VAL A 131 5.56 1.97 2.38
C VAL A 131 6.24 0.68 2.82
N THR A 132 6.89 0.01 1.90
CA THR A 132 7.58 -1.25 2.19
C THR A 132 9.09 -1.08 2.03
N THR A 133 9.84 -1.40 3.08
CA THR A 133 11.30 -1.47 3.00
C THR A 133 11.74 -2.84 2.48
N VAL A 134 12.67 -2.84 1.54
CA VAL A 134 13.28 -4.04 0.97
C VAL A 134 14.79 -3.95 1.14
N ASP A 135 15.40 -4.93 1.77
CA ASP A 135 16.87 -5.02 1.90
C ASP A 135 17.50 -5.31 0.54
N ALA A 136 18.28 -4.38 -0.01
CA ALA A 136 18.90 -4.55 -1.33
C ALA A 136 19.80 -5.77 -1.41
N LYS A 137 20.48 -6.11 -0.30
CA LYS A 137 21.41 -7.24 -0.25
C LYS A 137 20.73 -8.60 -0.12
N HIS A 138 19.65 -8.68 0.67
CA HIS A 138 18.99 -9.95 0.99
C HIS A 138 17.60 -10.09 0.37
N GLY A 139 17.05 -9.03 -0.19
CA GLY A 139 15.66 -8.96 -0.66
C GLY A 139 15.32 -10.02 -1.69
N ALA A 140 16.17 -10.27 -2.68
CA ALA A 140 15.92 -11.31 -3.68
C ALA A 140 15.76 -12.71 -3.04
N ALA A 141 16.61 -13.05 -2.06
CA ALA A 141 16.51 -14.32 -1.34
C ALA A 141 15.30 -14.37 -0.40
N GLN A 142 14.92 -13.24 0.20
CA GLN A 142 13.74 -13.14 1.04
C GLN A 142 12.46 -13.31 0.21
N LEU A 143 12.36 -12.67 -0.94
CA LEU A 143 11.24 -12.82 -1.88
C LEU A 143 11.10 -14.27 -2.37
N ALA A 144 12.21 -14.96 -2.62
CA ALA A 144 12.19 -16.35 -3.04
C ALA A 144 11.65 -17.32 -1.97
N ARG A 145 11.90 -17.03 -0.69
CA ARG A 145 11.67 -17.98 0.42
C ARG A 145 10.45 -17.66 1.28
N HIS A 146 10.05 -16.38 1.38
CA HIS A 146 9.06 -15.90 2.35
C HIS A 146 7.86 -15.28 1.68
N GLU A 147 6.71 -15.84 1.93
CA GLU A 147 5.42 -15.35 1.42
C GLU A 147 5.11 -13.95 1.96
N GLU A 148 5.42 -13.69 3.24
CA GLU A 148 5.21 -12.40 3.89
C GLU A 148 5.98 -11.29 3.15
N SER A 149 7.23 -11.56 2.75
CA SER A 149 8.04 -10.59 1.97
C SER A 149 7.38 -10.27 0.63
N ARG A 150 6.86 -11.29 -0.08
CA ARG A 150 6.13 -11.09 -1.35
C ARG A 150 4.85 -10.31 -1.16
N GLN A 151 4.06 -10.63 -0.14
CA GLN A 151 2.81 -9.92 0.16
C GLN A 151 3.05 -8.47 0.56
N GLN A 152 4.10 -8.19 1.36
CA GLN A 152 4.49 -6.82 1.72
C GLN A 152 4.86 -5.99 0.49
N VAL A 153 5.57 -6.57 -0.47
CA VAL A 153 5.90 -5.92 -1.74
C VAL A 153 4.66 -5.73 -2.61
N ALA A 154 3.82 -6.76 -2.72
CA ALA A 154 2.63 -6.74 -3.56
C ALA A 154 1.64 -5.62 -3.18
N VAL A 155 1.45 -5.35 -1.88
CA VAL A 155 0.51 -4.32 -1.42
C VAL A 155 1.12 -2.92 -1.35
N ALA A 156 2.42 -2.77 -1.52
CA ALA A 156 3.13 -1.50 -1.37
C ALA A 156 2.67 -0.43 -2.37
N ASP A 157 2.51 0.78 -1.89
CA ASP A 157 2.39 1.98 -2.74
C ASP A 157 3.76 2.53 -3.12
N ARG A 158 4.78 2.25 -2.29
CA ARG A 158 6.15 2.70 -2.48
C ARG A 158 7.11 1.67 -1.88
N LEU A 159 8.19 1.38 -2.61
CA LEU A 159 9.25 0.47 -2.18
C LEU A 159 10.53 1.26 -1.88
N LEU A 160 11.05 1.12 -0.67
CA LEU A 160 12.31 1.72 -0.26
C LEU A 160 13.39 0.64 -0.23
N LEU A 161 14.35 0.74 -1.16
CA LEU A 161 15.44 -0.24 -1.29
C LEU A 161 16.56 0.17 -0.34
N THR A 162 16.53 -0.38 0.87
CA THR A 162 17.50 -0.07 1.91
C THR A 162 18.82 -0.79 1.68
N LYS A 163 19.90 -0.28 2.27
CA LYS A 163 21.25 -0.86 2.15
C LYS A 163 21.72 -0.96 0.70
N ALA A 164 21.27 -0.06 -0.16
CA ALA A 164 21.63 -0.03 -1.56
C ALA A 164 23.15 0.20 -1.77
N GLU A 165 23.82 0.79 -0.78
CA GLU A 165 25.28 0.94 -0.75
C GLU A 165 26.06 -0.38 -0.57
N LEU A 166 25.39 -1.47 -0.19
CA LEU A 166 26.03 -2.79 0.05
C LEU A 166 25.98 -3.72 -1.16
N VAL A 167 25.42 -3.26 -2.27
CA VAL A 167 25.29 -4.05 -3.51
C VAL A 167 25.83 -3.29 -4.71
N ASP A 168 26.23 -4.02 -5.73
CA ASP A 168 26.60 -3.44 -7.01
C ASP A 168 25.36 -3.15 -7.88
N ALA A 169 25.57 -2.37 -8.95
CA ALA A 169 24.48 -1.97 -9.84
C ALA A 169 23.76 -3.17 -10.53
N PRO A 170 24.45 -4.23 -10.97
CA PRO A 170 23.78 -5.42 -11.51
C PRO A 170 22.86 -6.11 -10.49
N ALA A 171 23.32 -6.33 -9.26
CA ALA A 171 22.50 -6.97 -8.22
C ALA A 171 21.28 -6.11 -7.84
N LEU A 172 21.44 -4.79 -7.82
CA LEU A 172 20.32 -3.88 -7.59
C LEU A 172 19.31 -3.95 -8.74
N ALA A 173 19.77 -3.97 -9.99
CA ALA A 173 18.90 -4.10 -11.16
C ALA A 173 18.14 -5.44 -11.18
N ASP A 174 18.76 -6.53 -10.81
CA ASP A 174 18.10 -7.85 -10.69
C ASP A 174 16.99 -7.83 -9.63
N LEU A 175 17.25 -7.20 -8.48
CA LEU A 175 16.24 -7.02 -7.45
C LEU A 175 15.08 -6.14 -7.95
N GLU A 176 15.39 -5.01 -8.60
CA GLU A 176 14.36 -4.12 -9.16
C GLU A 176 13.49 -4.84 -10.19
N ALA A 177 14.06 -5.70 -11.02
CA ALA A 177 13.30 -6.52 -11.97
C ALA A 177 12.37 -7.53 -11.28
N ALA A 178 12.82 -8.14 -10.17
CA ALA A 178 11.98 -9.04 -9.38
C ALA A 178 10.83 -8.29 -8.68
N LEU A 179 11.09 -7.08 -8.18
CA LEU A 179 10.09 -6.21 -7.57
C LEU A 179 9.07 -5.70 -8.61
N GLU A 180 9.53 -5.35 -9.81
CA GLU A 180 8.69 -4.98 -10.95
C GLU A 180 7.70 -6.08 -11.33
N ALA A 181 8.17 -7.32 -11.32
CA ALA A 181 7.31 -8.47 -11.64
C ALA A 181 6.21 -8.70 -10.61
N LEU A 182 6.47 -8.37 -9.32
CA LEU A 182 5.50 -8.52 -8.24
C LEU A 182 4.56 -7.31 -8.10
N ASN A 183 5.09 -6.11 -8.29
CA ASN A 183 4.36 -4.87 -8.12
C ASN A 183 4.87 -3.81 -9.11
N PRO A 184 4.36 -3.82 -10.36
CA PRO A 184 4.85 -2.95 -11.43
C PRO A 184 4.55 -1.47 -11.19
N GLY A 185 3.55 -1.16 -10.37
CA GLY A 185 3.11 0.22 -10.13
C GLY A 185 3.82 0.93 -9.00
N ALA A 186 4.48 0.23 -8.07
CA ALA A 186 5.12 0.85 -6.93
C ALA A 186 6.48 1.46 -7.31
N PRO A 187 6.68 2.79 -7.11
CA PRO A 187 7.99 3.40 -7.27
C PRO A 187 9.04 2.73 -6.37
N ARG A 188 10.22 2.46 -6.92
CA ARG A 188 11.37 1.87 -6.23
C ARG A 188 12.39 2.98 -5.97
N ILE A 189 12.69 3.24 -4.71
CA ILE A 189 13.54 4.33 -4.27
C ILE A 189 14.73 3.75 -3.53
N PRO A 190 15.95 3.81 -4.08
CA PRO A 190 17.16 3.41 -3.38
C PRO A 190 17.40 4.33 -2.16
N VAL A 191 17.74 3.71 -1.03
CA VAL A 191 18.05 4.39 0.23
C VAL A 191 19.48 4.02 0.62
N HIS A 192 20.36 5.00 0.60
CA HIS A 192 21.76 4.83 0.95
C HIS A 192 21.99 5.25 2.41
N ASN A 193 22.59 4.36 3.21
CA ASN A 193 22.89 4.61 4.63
C ASN A 193 21.65 5.08 5.44
N GLY A 194 20.43 4.76 5.00
CA GLY A 194 19.18 5.19 5.61
C GLY A 194 18.85 6.68 5.37
N GLU A 195 19.56 7.34 4.46
CA GLU A 195 19.27 8.74 4.11
C GLU A 195 18.17 8.80 3.06
N ILE A 196 17.07 9.44 3.43
CA ILE A 196 15.90 9.66 2.58
C ILE A 196 15.12 10.87 3.11
N ASP A 197 14.44 11.58 2.24
CA ASP A 197 13.52 12.63 2.61
C ASP A 197 12.23 12.02 3.20
N ALA A 198 11.80 12.53 4.36
CA ALA A 198 10.57 12.09 5.02
C ALA A 198 9.32 12.26 4.15
N GLN A 199 9.32 13.16 3.17
CA GLN A 199 8.26 13.28 2.17
C GLN A 199 8.02 11.97 1.39
N GLN A 200 9.01 11.08 1.38
CA GLN A 200 8.85 9.76 0.77
C GLN A 200 7.94 8.82 1.56
N LEU A 201 7.59 9.14 2.82
CA LEU A 201 6.61 8.40 3.62
C LEU A 201 5.24 9.08 3.68
N LEU A 202 5.11 10.26 3.06
CA LEU A 202 3.94 11.11 3.21
C LEU A 202 3.24 11.32 1.87
N ASP A 203 1.96 11.68 1.94
CA ASP A 203 1.14 12.09 0.80
C ASP A 203 1.22 11.09 -0.38
N ILE A 204 1.17 9.80 -0.05
CA ILE A 204 1.45 8.69 -0.98
C ILE A 204 0.31 8.50 -1.97
N LEU A 205 -0.93 8.77 -1.55
CA LEU A 205 -2.13 8.64 -2.38
C LEU A 205 -2.58 9.97 -3.01
N THR A 206 -1.68 10.95 -3.08
CA THR A 206 -1.98 12.20 -3.81
C THR A 206 -2.03 11.97 -5.33
N PRO A 207 -2.76 12.81 -6.08
CA PRO A 207 -2.83 12.71 -7.54
C PRO A 207 -1.46 12.66 -8.22
N ARG A 208 -0.48 13.40 -7.67
CA ARG A 208 0.90 13.41 -8.17
C ARG A 208 1.62 12.09 -7.96
N ALA A 209 1.43 11.48 -6.80
CA ALA A 209 2.06 10.21 -6.44
C ALA A 209 1.41 9.00 -7.15
N LEU A 210 0.17 9.16 -7.64
CA LEU A 210 -0.53 8.13 -8.40
C LEU A 210 -0.06 7.99 -9.85
N ARG A 211 0.61 9.01 -10.41
CA ARG A 211 1.06 9.01 -11.83
C ARG A 211 1.88 7.78 -12.24
N PRO A 212 2.83 7.23 -11.44
CA PRO A 212 3.55 6.02 -11.82
C PRO A 212 2.63 4.82 -12.02
N TRP A 213 1.63 4.65 -11.15
CA TRP A 213 0.63 3.58 -11.24
C TRP A 213 -0.23 3.68 -12.50
N LEU A 214 -0.54 4.90 -12.91
CA LEU A 214 -1.39 5.16 -14.08
C LEU A 214 -0.66 4.92 -15.40
N ARG A 215 0.68 4.82 -15.37
CA ARG A 215 1.54 4.52 -16.51
C ARG A 215 1.91 3.05 -16.63
N VAL A 216 1.38 2.18 -15.77
CA VAL A 216 1.53 0.74 -15.95
C VAL A 216 0.78 0.39 -17.23
N GLU A 217 1.50 0.47 -18.33
CA GLU A 217 1.04 -0.01 -19.61
C GLU A 217 0.71 -1.49 -19.45
N SER A 218 -0.34 -1.93 -20.13
CA SER A 218 -0.65 -3.33 -20.33
C SER A 218 0.59 -4.03 -20.90
N SER A 219 1.48 -4.44 -20.01
CA SER A 219 2.58 -5.30 -20.45
C SER A 219 1.94 -6.56 -21.00
N PRO A 220 2.13 -6.90 -22.28
CA PRO A 220 1.54 -8.11 -22.82
C PRO A 220 1.95 -9.26 -21.92
N ALA A 221 0.98 -10.12 -21.58
CA ALA A 221 1.20 -11.34 -20.82
C ALA A 221 2.53 -11.97 -21.25
N PRO A 222 3.36 -12.48 -20.33
CA PRO A 222 4.72 -12.90 -20.66
C PRO A 222 4.69 -13.83 -21.87
N ARG A 223 5.07 -13.30 -23.03
CA ARG A 223 5.26 -14.11 -24.22
C ARG A 223 6.24 -15.19 -23.80
N LYS A 224 5.81 -16.45 -23.86
CA LYS A 224 6.72 -17.61 -23.75
C LYS A 224 7.82 -17.39 -24.77
N SER A 225 8.90 -16.73 -24.35
CA SER A 225 10.05 -16.50 -25.19
C SER A 225 10.72 -17.86 -25.42
N LEU A 226 10.50 -18.42 -26.59
CA LEU A 226 11.31 -19.45 -27.19
C LEU A 226 12.64 -18.82 -27.59
N MET A 227 13.44 -18.34 -26.66
CA MET A 227 14.84 -18.01 -26.86
C MET A 227 15.71 -18.89 -25.96
N ARG A 228 16.35 -19.86 -26.61
CA ARG A 228 17.49 -20.61 -26.11
C ARG A 228 18.62 -19.63 -25.76
N GLY A 229 19.10 -19.69 -24.52
CA GLY A 229 20.44 -19.26 -24.16
C GLY A 229 20.53 -17.89 -23.48
N ALA A 230 20.01 -17.77 -22.25
CA ALA A 230 20.57 -16.93 -21.21
C ALA A 230 20.05 -17.48 -19.89
N THR A 231 20.93 -17.85 -18.98
CA THR A 231 20.66 -18.34 -17.64
C THR A 231 20.30 -17.18 -16.72
N ALA A 232 19.26 -16.43 -17.03
CA ALA A 232 18.58 -15.61 -16.05
C ALA A 232 17.42 -16.47 -15.51
N SER A 233 17.63 -17.07 -14.36
CA SER A 233 16.59 -17.78 -13.61
C SER A 233 15.51 -16.76 -13.27
N ARG A 234 14.47 -16.69 -14.11
CA ARG A 234 13.22 -16.03 -13.78
C ARG A 234 12.64 -16.81 -12.61
N VAL A 235 12.80 -16.31 -11.42
CA VAL A 235 12.06 -16.78 -10.25
C VAL A 235 10.59 -16.38 -10.51
N ALA A 236 9.85 -17.24 -11.22
CA ALA A 236 8.42 -17.16 -11.24
C ALA A 236 7.98 -17.44 -9.80
N HIS A 237 7.45 -16.44 -9.11
CA HIS A 237 6.82 -16.65 -7.82
C HIS A 237 5.47 -17.30 -8.10
N PRO A 238 5.24 -18.57 -7.75
CA PRO A 238 4.14 -19.36 -8.31
C PRO A 238 2.75 -18.88 -7.91
N ASP A 239 2.63 -17.92 -7.00
CA ASP A 239 1.35 -17.62 -6.36
C ASP A 239 0.86 -16.18 -6.49
N ILE A 240 1.70 -15.21 -6.86
CA ILE A 240 1.30 -13.79 -7.00
C ILE A 240 1.45 -13.37 -8.47
N ASP A 241 0.32 -12.93 -9.04
CA ASP A 241 0.25 -12.41 -10.40
C ASP A 241 -0.21 -10.95 -10.40
N SER A 242 0.26 -10.18 -11.38
CA SER A 242 -0.22 -8.82 -11.64
C SER A 242 -0.68 -8.69 -13.09
N PHE A 243 -1.82 -8.03 -13.29
CA PHE A 243 -2.37 -7.75 -14.62
C PHE A 243 -3.17 -6.46 -14.64
N CYS A 244 -3.33 -5.89 -15.83
CA CYS A 244 -4.15 -4.71 -16.07
C CYS A 244 -5.43 -5.10 -16.82
N LEU A 245 -6.55 -4.48 -16.46
CA LEU A 245 -7.79 -4.46 -17.21
C LEU A 245 -8.00 -3.07 -17.76
N THR A 246 -8.35 -2.97 -19.05
CA THR A 246 -8.61 -1.68 -19.70
C THR A 246 -9.98 -1.70 -20.38
N TYR A 247 -10.68 -0.56 -20.28
CA TYR A 247 -11.97 -0.35 -20.92
C TYR A 247 -11.92 0.98 -21.67
N SER A 248 -12.14 0.95 -22.98
CA SER A 248 -12.04 2.11 -23.85
C SER A 248 -13.25 3.05 -23.76
N GLN A 249 -14.39 2.55 -23.32
CA GLN A 249 -15.63 3.31 -23.18
C GLN A 249 -15.85 3.78 -21.74
N ALA A 250 -16.62 4.85 -21.57
CA ALA A 250 -17.06 5.28 -20.26
C ALA A 250 -17.97 4.24 -19.59
N LEU A 251 -17.75 3.94 -18.32
CA LEU A 251 -18.43 2.89 -17.57
C LEU A 251 -19.52 3.48 -16.66
N PRO A 252 -20.59 2.73 -16.32
CA PRO A 252 -21.55 3.12 -15.29
C PRO A 252 -20.91 2.98 -13.90
N MET A 253 -20.70 4.11 -13.22
CA MET A 253 -20.00 4.23 -11.95
C MET A 253 -20.53 3.23 -10.90
N GLN A 254 -21.84 3.24 -10.66
CA GLN A 254 -22.48 2.42 -9.63
C GLN A 254 -22.28 0.91 -9.86
N ALA A 255 -22.44 0.46 -11.10
CA ALA A 255 -22.26 -0.95 -11.45
C ALA A 255 -20.80 -1.38 -11.25
N PHE A 256 -19.88 -0.49 -11.61
CA PHE A 256 -18.45 -0.73 -11.46
C PHE A 256 -18.02 -0.79 -9.99
N GLU A 257 -18.47 0.15 -9.16
CA GLU A 257 -18.22 0.15 -7.70
C GLU A 257 -18.82 -1.10 -7.03
N THR A 258 -20.02 -1.49 -7.43
CA THR A 258 -20.65 -2.72 -6.94
C THR A 258 -19.84 -3.95 -7.30
N ALA A 259 -19.36 -4.04 -8.54
CA ALA A 259 -18.50 -5.14 -8.97
C ALA A 259 -17.21 -5.23 -8.14
N LEU A 260 -16.53 -4.10 -7.91
CA LEU A 260 -15.33 -4.06 -7.07
C LEU A 260 -15.63 -4.45 -5.62
N THR A 261 -16.73 -3.95 -5.07
CA THR A 261 -17.15 -4.26 -3.69
C THR A 261 -17.42 -5.76 -3.53
N VAL A 262 -18.12 -6.36 -4.49
CA VAL A 262 -18.39 -7.82 -4.51
C VAL A 262 -17.10 -8.60 -4.64
N LEU A 263 -16.21 -8.22 -5.57
CA LEU A 263 -14.91 -8.87 -5.77
C LEU A 263 -14.06 -8.84 -4.49
N LEU A 264 -13.95 -7.69 -3.86
CA LEU A 264 -13.14 -7.54 -2.65
C LEU A 264 -13.81 -8.23 -1.45
N GLY A 265 -15.14 -8.23 -1.37
CA GLY A 265 -15.87 -8.96 -0.33
C GLY A 265 -15.67 -10.46 -0.39
N TYR A 266 -15.73 -11.07 -1.59
CA TYR A 266 -15.61 -12.52 -1.76
C TYR A 266 -14.16 -13.01 -1.94
N HIS A 267 -13.30 -12.20 -2.55
CA HIS A 267 -11.94 -12.60 -2.94
C HIS A 267 -10.85 -11.71 -2.35
N GLY A 268 -11.17 -10.82 -1.41
CA GLY A 268 -10.24 -9.83 -0.90
C GLY A 268 -8.98 -10.41 -0.27
N GLU A 269 -9.04 -11.61 0.34
CA GLU A 269 -7.82 -12.29 0.82
C GLU A 269 -6.86 -12.65 -0.32
N ARG A 270 -7.38 -12.84 -1.53
CA ARG A 270 -6.64 -13.22 -2.73
C ARG A 270 -6.39 -12.05 -3.68
N ILE A 271 -7.14 -10.95 -3.56
CA ILE A 271 -6.90 -9.68 -4.25
C ILE A 271 -6.06 -8.82 -3.32
N LEU A 272 -4.74 -8.94 -3.43
CA LEU A 272 -3.82 -8.21 -2.55
C LEU A 272 -3.92 -6.70 -2.76
N ARG A 273 -4.09 -6.28 -4.02
CA ARG A 273 -4.19 -4.88 -4.40
C ARG A 273 -5.06 -4.68 -5.63
N VAL A 274 -5.85 -3.62 -5.63
CA VAL A 274 -6.44 -3.03 -6.85
C VAL A 274 -6.17 -1.54 -6.87
N LYS A 275 -5.77 -1.02 -8.02
CA LYS A 275 -5.54 0.41 -8.20
C LYS A 275 -5.74 0.80 -9.65
N GLY A 276 -6.35 1.96 -9.89
CA GLY A 276 -6.52 2.44 -11.25
C GLY A 276 -7.28 3.74 -11.36
N ILE A 277 -7.49 4.16 -12.59
CA ILE A 277 -8.23 5.35 -12.97
C ILE A 277 -9.39 4.94 -13.89
N GLY A 278 -10.53 5.55 -13.70
CA GLY A 278 -11.73 5.24 -14.47
C GLY A 278 -12.36 6.45 -15.13
N ASN A 279 -12.91 6.17 -16.32
CA ASN A 279 -13.78 7.06 -17.07
C ASN A 279 -15.23 6.61 -16.86
N PHE A 280 -16.08 7.48 -16.36
CA PHE A 280 -17.44 7.13 -15.98
C PHE A 280 -18.50 8.01 -16.66
N ILE A 281 -19.63 7.40 -16.98
CA ILE A 281 -20.78 8.10 -17.61
C ILE A 281 -21.26 9.20 -16.66
N GLY A 282 -21.33 10.43 -17.19
CA GLY A 282 -21.80 11.59 -16.42
C GLY A 282 -20.72 12.26 -15.55
N GLU A 283 -19.53 11.68 -15.44
CA GLU A 283 -18.38 12.28 -14.76
C GLU A 283 -17.45 12.95 -15.76
N SER A 284 -17.16 14.24 -15.57
CA SER A 284 -16.22 14.96 -16.43
C SER A 284 -14.76 14.81 -15.99
N ARG A 285 -14.55 14.37 -14.77
CA ARG A 285 -13.24 14.19 -14.14
C ARG A 285 -12.91 12.71 -13.95
N PRO A 286 -11.65 12.32 -14.10
CA PRO A 286 -11.26 10.93 -13.85
C PRO A 286 -11.39 10.58 -12.37
N VAL A 287 -11.78 9.34 -12.11
CA VAL A 287 -11.94 8.79 -10.76
C VAL A 287 -10.91 7.72 -10.51
N VAL A 288 -10.18 7.87 -9.41
CA VAL A 288 -9.17 6.90 -8.98
C VAL A 288 -9.79 5.95 -7.96
N PHE A 289 -9.59 4.66 -8.19
CA PHE A 289 -9.93 3.59 -7.27
C PHE A 289 -8.67 2.98 -6.70
N HIS A 290 -8.71 2.67 -5.43
CA HIS A 290 -7.72 1.83 -4.81
C HIS A 290 -8.33 0.96 -3.73
N GLY A 291 -7.86 -0.27 -3.65
CA GLY A 291 -8.27 -1.23 -2.64
C GLY A 291 -7.09 -2.07 -2.18
N VAL A 292 -7.17 -2.50 -0.94
CA VAL A 292 -6.22 -3.42 -0.32
C VAL A 292 -7.01 -4.53 0.33
N GLN A 293 -6.87 -5.73 -0.19
CA GLN A 293 -7.64 -6.89 0.25
C GLN A 293 -9.16 -6.62 0.25
N GLN A 294 -9.82 -6.72 1.39
CA GLN A 294 -11.28 -6.54 1.50
C GLN A 294 -11.72 -5.07 1.52
N LEU A 295 -10.77 -4.13 1.64
CA LEU A 295 -11.07 -2.71 1.75
C LEU A 295 -10.99 -2.01 0.40
N LEU A 296 -12.11 -1.49 -0.06
CA LEU A 296 -12.18 -0.50 -1.13
C LEU A 296 -12.22 0.88 -0.47
N HIS A 297 -11.28 1.73 -0.84
CA HIS A 297 -11.25 3.11 -0.36
C HIS A 297 -12.25 3.97 -1.13
N GLU A 298 -12.66 5.07 -0.50
CA GLU A 298 -13.52 6.04 -1.14
C GLU A 298 -12.88 6.56 -2.44
N PRO A 299 -13.61 6.53 -3.58
CA PRO A 299 -13.05 6.94 -4.87
C PRO A 299 -12.61 8.41 -4.88
N LEU A 300 -11.40 8.67 -5.36
CA LEU A 300 -10.83 10.01 -5.44
C LEU A 300 -11.03 10.61 -6.85
N ARG A 301 -11.71 11.76 -6.92
CA ARG A 301 -11.85 12.52 -8.16
C ARG A 301 -10.65 13.43 -8.37
N LEU A 302 -9.93 13.26 -9.49
CA LEU A 302 -8.83 14.14 -9.86
C LEU A 302 -9.38 15.41 -10.57
N GLU A 303 -8.61 16.48 -10.55
CA GLU A 303 -8.97 17.71 -11.27
C GLU A 303 -8.89 17.54 -12.79
N ALA A 304 -7.94 16.73 -13.25
CA ALA A 304 -7.70 16.46 -14.69
C ALA A 304 -7.11 15.06 -14.88
N TRP A 305 -7.21 14.55 -16.12
CA TRP A 305 -6.51 13.34 -16.54
C TRP A 305 -5.00 13.53 -16.45
N PRO A 306 -4.23 12.50 -16.05
CA PRO A 306 -2.78 12.58 -15.95
C PRO A 306 -2.07 12.60 -17.33
N ASP A 307 -2.77 12.13 -18.36
CA ASP A 307 -2.33 12.03 -19.75
C ASP A 307 -3.54 12.16 -20.71
N ASP A 308 -3.29 12.06 -22.03
CA ASP A 308 -4.33 12.15 -23.07
C ASP A 308 -5.16 10.85 -23.22
N ASP A 309 -4.78 9.79 -22.52
CA ASP A 309 -5.49 8.51 -22.53
C ASP A 309 -6.60 8.48 -21.48
N HIS A 310 -7.84 8.58 -21.93
CA HIS A 310 -9.04 8.58 -21.10
C HIS A 310 -9.67 7.19 -20.93
N THR A 311 -8.92 6.12 -21.19
CA THR A 311 -9.38 4.75 -20.93
C THR A 311 -9.40 4.44 -19.42
N THR A 312 -10.37 3.63 -19.01
CA THR A 312 -10.35 3.05 -17.67
C THR A 312 -9.25 2.00 -17.62
N ARG A 313 -8.33 2.13 -16.66
CA ARG A 313 -7.18 1.25 -16.45
C ARG A 313 -7.11 0.82 -14.99
N LEU A 314 -7.12 -0.50 -14.75
CA LEU A 314 -7.08 -1.09 -13.41
C LEU A 314 -5.98 -2.12 -13.33
N VAL A 315 -5.07 -1.95 -12.42
CA VAL A 315 -4.04 -2.93 -12.07
C VAL A 315 -4.53 -3.75 -10.89
N PHE A 316 -4.55 -5.05 -11.05
CA PHE A 316 -4.79 -6.02 -9.99
C PHE A 316 -3.50 -6.75 -9.64
N ILE A 317 -3.26 -6.95 -8.37
CA ILE A 317 -2.24 -7.85 -7.85
C ILE A 317 -2.97 -8.92 -7.04
N VAL A 318 -2.85 -10.16 -7.45
CA VAL A 318 -3.64 -11.27 -6.91
C VAL A 318 -2.76 -12.43 -6.48
N GLN A 319 -3.25 -13.24 -5.54
CA GLN A 319 -2.61 -14.45 -5.10
C GLN A 319 -3.51 -15.66 -5.40
N GLY A 320 -3.09 -16.49 -6.37
CA GLY A 320 -3.78 -17.71 -6.76
C GLY A 320 -5.23 -17.49 -7.23
N LEU A 321 -5.58 -16.32 -7.75
CA LEU A 321 -6.89 -16.00 -8.33
C LEU A 321 -6.75 -15.78 -9.82
N ALA A 322 -7.57 -16.51 -10.60
CA ALA A 322 -7.52 -16.38 -12.05
C ALA A 322 -8.07 -15.01 -12.50
N ARG A 323 -7.41 -14.39 -13.48
CA ARG A 323 -7.83 -13.15 -14.13
C ARG A 323 -9.28 -13.22 -14.62
N SER A 324 -9.69 -14.36 -15.22
CA SER A 324 -11.04 -14.56 -15.76
C SER A 324 -12.13 -14.34 -14.71
N VAL A 325 -11.91 -14.72 -13.45
CA VAL A 325 -12.87 -14.51 -12.36
C VAL A 325 -13.17 -13.03 -12.15
N ILE A 326 -12.13 -12.20 -12.20
CA ILE A 326 -12.26 -10.73 -12.03
C ILE A 326 -12.94 -10.13 -13.27
N GLU A 327 -12.49 -10.51 -14.47
CA GLU A 327 -13.07 -10.02 -15.73
C GLU A 327 -14.55 -10.39 -15.86
N GLU A 328 -14.91 -11.64 -15.61
CA GLU A 328 -16.28 -12.12 -15.69
C GLU A 328 -17.19 -11.42 -14.68
N THR A 329 -16.71 -11.21 -13.45
CA THR A 329 -17.48 -10.50 -12.44
C THR A 329 -17.75 -9.04 -12.84
N ILE A 330 -16.72 -8.30 -13.25
CA ILE A 330 -16.90 -6.90 -13.67
C ILE A 330 -17.81 -6.86 -14.90
N THR A 331 -17.59 -7.71 -15.89
CA THR A 331 -18.40 -7.77 -17.10
C THR A 331 -19.88 -8.09 -16.81
N HIS A 332 -20.15 -8.96 -15.84
CA HIS A 332 -21.51 -9.30 -15.43
C HIS A 332 -22.26 -8.05 -14.94
N PHE A 333 -21.70 -7.30 -13.99
CA PHE A 333 -22.34 -6.09 -13.47
C PHE A 333 -22.49 -4.98 -14.53
N LEU A 334 -21.52 -4.84 -15.43
CA LEU A 334 -21.62 -3.88 -16.53
C LEU A 334 -22.74 -4.24 -17.52
N ARG A 335 -22.93 -5.51 -17.83
CA ARG A 335 -24.03 -5.98 -18.68
C ARG A 335 -25.40 -5.77 -18.05
N GLU A 336 -25.54 -6.02 -16.76
CA GLU A 336 -26.79 -5.74 -16.03
C GLU A 336 -27.14 -4.24 -16.04
N ALA A 337 -26.13 -3.37 -16.10
CA ALA A 337 -26.32 -1.94 -16.29
C ALA A 337 -26.47 -1.50 -17.76
N GLY A 338 -26.63 -2.45 -18.69
CA GLY A 338 -26.88 -2.18 -20.11
C GLY A 338 -25.63 -1.80 -20.91
N VAL A 339 -24.42 -2.09 -20.41
CA VAL A 339 -23.16 -1.78 -21.09
C VAL A 339 -22.44 -3.06 -21.47
N GLU A 340 -22.29 -3.30 -22.78
CA GLU A 340 -21.42 -4.36 -23.31
C GLU A 340 -19.98 -3.82 -23.35
N ALA A 341 -19.26 -3.94 -22.24
CA ALA A 341 -17.86 -3.57 -22.14
C ALA A 341 -17.00 -4.85 -22.08
N ALA A 342 -16.14 -5.02 -23.08
CA ALA A 342 -15.09 -6.03 -23.02
C ALA A 342 -13.80 -5.38 -22.53
N SER A 343 -13.11 -6.03 -21.59
CA SER A 343 -11.75 -5.62 -21.23
C SER A 343 -10.83 -5.95 -22.40
N SER A 344 -9.94 -5.02 -22.74
CA SER A 344 -8.81 -5.26 -23.64
C SER A 344 -7.52 -5.40 -22.86
N CYS A 345 -6.60 -6.21 -23.38
CA CYS A 345 -5.23 -6.35 -22.85
C CYS A 345 -4.28 -5.45 -23.61
#